data_b998fc7f74025a80936159b47637f27f
#
_entry.id   b998fc7f74025a80936159b47637f27f
#
_cell.length_a   1.000
_cell.length_b   1.000
_cell.length_c   1.000
_cell.angle_alpha   90.00
_cell.angle_beta   90.00
_cell.angle_gamma   90.00
#
_symmetry.space_group_name_H-M   'P 1'
#
loop_
_entity.id
_entity.type
_entity.pdbx_description
1 polymer ?
#
loop_
_entity_poly.entity_id
_entity_poly.type
_entity_poly.pdbx_seq_one_letter_code
_entity_poly.pdbx_strand_id
1 'polypeptide(L)'
;EAQAALLRQAELSSALQAQRTYLAGFPQSDVASVLLQAQDTWNVENYEEACRELARLEGLRDAYERRLTLLKKLEEPAPAWSHVIAQRHKPHEASQTPGDAAAAWRWRQWLQELERRAAVSMTELQERLDRTEDGLRQVAAQIIEQETWAAQRERTKLQAQQALMGFVQTIRKVGKGTGKRTPELLRQARQLLASARRAVPVWIMPLSRVYESFDPRETKFDVVIIDEASQSDVTALAALYLGREHVVVGDKEQVTPDAVGQRVDEVQRLISTDLQGIPNSHLYDGQTSIYDLAETAFGGVVALREHFRCVPEIIQFSNHLSYSNTIRPLREPLSASVRPALVAHRVNGFRVGHGKTNEVEAEEIASLVIACLDDAEYARNESGQATSFGVISLLGDEQALMVENLLRLRLAPDVFAKHRLLCGNAAQFQGDERDVIFLSTVDGPPEDGQLAYRDAGPKDLYKKRYNVAVSRARNQLWVVHSLDPQNHLKSGDLRRRLIEHARDPQALLRAMEEHANRTDSVFEKLVLQRLVAGGYRVKPQWPVGAYRIDIVVEGRTRRLAVECDGERWHTPEQLHRDLERQAILERLGWVFIRIRGSLFFRAPDTAMGP
;
A
#
# COMPACT_ATOMS: atom_id res chain seq x y z
N GLU A 1 59.76 91.47 39.53
CA GLU A 1 59.34 90.06 39.78
C GLU A 1 57.99 90.02 40.52
N ALA A 2 57.73 90.77 41.59
CA ALA A 2 56.50 90.72 42.36
C ALA A 2 55.25 91.13 41.53
N GLN A 3 55.42 92.11 40.62
CA GLN A 3 54.32 92.61 39.78
C GLN A 3 53.97 91.51 38.68
N ALA A 4 54.99 90.77 38.17
CA ALA A 4 54.72 89.70 37.25
C ALA A 4 54.11 88.47 37.94
N ALA A 5 54.44 88.23 39.21
CA ALA A 5 53.79 87.15 39.99
C ALA A 5 52.33 87.50 40.32
N LEU A 6 51.97 88.73 40.63
CA LEU A 6 50.61 89.18 40.86
C LEU A 6 49.75 89.13 39.60
N LEU A 7 50.32 89.45 38.42
CA LEU A 7 49.62 89.36 37.16
C LEU A 7 49.32 87.89 36.83
N ARG A 8 50.28 86.99 37.00
CA ARG A 8 50.08 85.50 36.78
C ARG A 8 49.05 84.96 37.77
N GLN A 9 49.05 85.43 39.02
CA GLN A 9 48.09 85.03 40.02
C GLN A 9 46.67 85.47 39.62
N ALA A 10 46.53 86.68 39.08
CA ALA A 10 45.22 87.22 38.62
C ALA A 10 44.72 86.42 37.37
N GLU A 11 45.63 86.13 36.43
CA GLU A 11 45.31 85.33 35.26
C GLU A 11 44.90 83.89 35.64
N LEU A 12 45.64 83.24 36.55
CA LEU A 12 45.29 81.91 37.03
C LEU A 12 43.92 81.93 37.77
N SER A 13 43.71 82.88 38.63
CA SER A 13 42.40 83.05 39.34
C SER A 13 41.26 83.19 38.36
N SER A 14 41.44 84.01 37.33
CA SER A 14 40.42 84.25 36.32
C SER A 14 40.15 82.95 35.50
N ALA A 15 41.19 82.23 35.12
CA ALA A 15 41.08 80.99 34.40
C ALA A 15 40.40 79.89 35.23
N LEU A 16 40.74 79.79 36.51
CA LEU A 16 40.09 78.81 37.42
C LEU A 16 38.62 79.17 37.65
N GLN A 17 38.27 80.48 37.76
CA GLN A 17 36.91 80.89 37.90
C GLN A 17 36.07 80.63 36.64
N ALA A 18 36.64 80.83 35.47
CA ALA A 18 35.99 80.54 34.21
C ALA A 18 35.73 79.02 34.07
N GLN A 19 36.77 78.21 34.40
CA GLN A 19 36.66 76.73 34.40
C GLN A 19 35.61 76.25 35.41
N ARG A 20 35.59 76.85 36.62
CA ARG A 20 34.60 76.50 37.65
C ARG A 20 33.18 76.77 37.19
N THR A 21 32.94 77.93 36.56
CA THR A 21 31.64 78.25 35.99
C THR A 21 31.21 77.26 34.92
N TYR A 22 32.13 76.87 34.09
CA TYR A 22 31.89 75.84 33.04
C TYR A 22 31.57 74.48 33.65
N LEU A 23 32.40 73.97 34.57
CA LEU A 23 32.22 72.67 35.22
C LEU A 23 30.94 72.61 36.07
N ALA A 24 30.49 73.69 36.64
CA ALA A 24 29.21 73.73 37.35
C ALA A 24 28.00 73.43 36.46
N GLY A 25 28.14 73.61 35.14
CA GLY A 25 27.15 73.24 34.17
C GLY A 25 26.98 71.68 33.98
N PHE A 26 27.88 70.90 34.60
CA PHE A 26 27.89 69.42 34.47
C PHE A 26 27.82 68.70 35.84
N PRO A 27 26.76 68.94 36.63
CA PRO A 27 26.68 68.43 38.01
C PRO A 27 26.66 66.93 38.15
N GLN A 28 26.38 66.18 37.05
CA GLN A 28 26.35 64.71 37.04
C GLN A 28 27.66 64.07 36.55
N SER A 29 28.68 64.90 36.28
CA SER A 29 29.99 64.39 35.83
C SER A 29 30.93 64.15 37.02
N ASP A 30 31.31 62.87 37.24
CA ASP A 30 32.26 62.55 38.32
C ASP A 30 33.57 63.33 38.15
N VAL A 31 34.09 63.40 36.91
CA VAL A 31 35.33 64.15 36.62
C VAL A 31 35.16 65.63 36.87
N ALA A 32 34.02 66.24 36.53
CA ALA A 32 33.74 67.62 36.82
C ALA A 32 33.67 67.86 38.33
N SER A 33 33.05 66.99 39.09
CA SER A 33 32.95 67.11 40.56
C SER A 33 34.34 66.97 41.23
N VAL A 34 35.16 66.05 40.76
CA VAL A 34 36.53 65.90 41.28
C VAL A 34 37.40 67.13 40.95
N LEU A 35 37.30 67.64 39.71
CA LEU A 35 38.00 68.87 39.32
C LEU A 35 37.56 70.06 40.17
N LEU A 36 36.28 70.24 40.43
CA LEU A 36 35.76 71.34 41.32
C LEU A 36 36.27 71.16 42.76
N GLN A 37 36.21 69.97 43.31
CA GLN A 37 36.69 69.68 44.66
C GLN A 37 38.20 69.87 44.76
N ALA A 38 38.98 69.46 43.75
CA ALA A 38 40.43 69.69 43.71
C ALA A 38 40.79 71.15 43.65
N GLN A 39 39.98 71.99 42.95
CA GLN A 39 40.14 73.46 42.97
C GLN A 39 39.81 74.03 44.33
N ASP A 40 38.72 73.59 45.01
CA ASP A 40 38.32 74.04 46.32
C ASP A 40 39.36 73.71 47.41
N THR A 41 39.97 72.57 47.34
CA THR A 41 40.99 72.08 48.30
C THR A 41 42.42 72.42 47.91
N TRP A 42 42.64 73.09 46.77
CA TRP A 42 43.97 73.35 46.19
C TRP A 42 44.83 72.05 46.08
N ASN A 43 44.21 70.92 45.81
CA ASN A 43 44.91 69.67 45.66
C ASN A 43 45.36 69.49 44.20
N VAL A 44 46.62 69.77 43.92
CA VAL A 44 47.22 69.75 42.59
C VAL A 44 47.24 68.29 42.01
N GLU A 45 47.51 67.33 42.86
CA GLU A 45 47.62 65.89 42.43
C GLU A 45 46.26 65.37 41.93
N ASN A 46 45.21 65.64 42.69
CA ASN A 46 43.86 65.23 42.28
C ASN A 46 43.38 66.02 41.04
N TYR A 47 43.81 67.25 40.89
CA TYR A 47 43.48 68.05 39.71
C TYR A 47 44.17 67.49 38.45
N GLU A 48 45.47 67.14 38.52
CA GLU A 48 46.22 66.54 37.42
C GLU A 48 45.67 65.19 37.04
N GLU A 49 45.27 64.38 38.02
CA GLU A 49 44.65 63.08 37.77
C GLU A 49 43.30 63.23 37.07
N ALA A 50 42.45 64.12 37.51
CA ALA A 50 41.16 64.42 36.89
C ALA A 50 41.34 64.97 35.46
N CYS A 51 42.38 65.81 35.21
CA CYS A 51 42.69 66.29 33.87
C CYS A 51 43.16 65.15 32.96
N ARG A 52 43.97 64.22 33.48
CA ARG A 52 44.37 63.02 32.72
C ARG A 52 43.17 62.16 32.37
N GLU A 53 42.26 61.98 33.31
CA GLU A 53 41.02 61.22 33.05
C GLU A 53 40.14 61.94 32.03
N LEU A 54 39.99 63.29 32.10
CA LEU A 54 39.26 64.03 31.08
C LEU A 54 39.86 63.87 29.69
N ALA A 55 41.18 63.99 29.56
CA ALA A 55 41.88 63.76 28.29
C ALA A 55 41.69 62.31 27.78
N ARG A 56 41.69 61.32 28.68
CA ARG A 56 41.36 59.93 28.33
C ARG A 56 39.94 59.81 27.82
N LEU A 57 38.96 60.42 28.45
CA LEU A 57 37.55 60.40 28.04
C LEU A 57 37.35 61.13 26.71
N GLU A 58 38.04 62.30 26.51
CA GLU A 58 38.01 62.97 25.20
C GLU A 58 38.55 62.12 24.09
N GLY A 59 39.64 61.37 24.32
CA GLY A 59 40.21 60.41 23.38
C GLY A 59 39.22 59.28 23.01
N LEU A 60 38.24 59.00 23.86
CA LEU A 60 37.21 57.98 23.62
C LEU A 60 35.95 58.56 22.97
N ARG A 61 35.83 59.85 22.82
CA ARG A 61 34.65 60.56 22.33
C ARG A 61 34.19 60.03 20.97
N ASP A 62 35.09 60.01 20.01
CA ASP A 62 34.76 59.54 18.64
C ASP A 62 34.32 58.08 18.64
N ALA A 63 34.94 57.22 19.45
CA ALA A 63 34.54 55.85 19.61
C ALA A 63 33.16 55.70 20.23
N TYR A 64 32.82 56.53 21.20
CA TYR A 64 31.52 56.60 21.84
C TYR A 64 30.42 57.07 20.87
N GLU A 65 30.66 58.14 20.13
CA GLU A 65 29.72 58.65 19.13
C GLU A 65 29.49 57.65 18.01
N ARG A 66 30.56 56.99 17.57
CA ARG A 66 30.46 55.89 16.61
C ARG A 66 29.66 54.72 17.16
N ARG A 67 29.84 54.35 18.42
CA ARG A 67 29.06 53.32 19.10
C ARG A 67 27.57 53.68 19.14
N LEU A 68 27.22 54.89 19.52
CA LEU A 68 25.82 55.37 19.55
C LEU A 68 25.18 55.32 18.15
N THR A 69 25.93 55.75 17.15
CA THR A 69 25.47 55.73 15.76
C THR A 69 25.21 54.31 15.29
N LEU A 70 26.07 53.38 15.63
CA LEU A 70 25.90 51.95 15.27
C LEU A 70 24.75 51.30 16.02
N LEU A 71 24.58 51.59 17.31
CA LEU A 71 23.44 51.10 18.10
C LEU A 71 22.11 51.61 17.53
N LYS A 72 22.06 52.91 17.16
CA LYS A 72 20.87 53.46 16.52
C LYS A 72 20.55 52.82 15.16
N LYS A 73 21.57 52.54 14.37
CA LYS A 73 21.40 51.78 13.12
C LYS A 73 20.95 50.31 13.35
N LEU A 74 21.35 49.72 14.47
CA LEU A 74 20.97 48.36 14.83
C LEU A 74 19.55 48.31 15.44
N GLU A 75 19.05 49.38 15.98
CA GLU A 75 17.77 49.47 16.65
C GLU A 75 16.60 49.19 15.71
N GLU A 76 16.70 49.65 14.45
CA GLU A 76 15.67 49.41 13.45
C GLU A 76 15.56 47.94 13.04
N PRO A 77 16.65 47.24 12.61
CA PRO A 77 16.58 45.83 12.20
C PRO A 77 16.53 44.86 13.38
N ALA A 78 17.02 45.22 14.57
CA ALA A 78 17.15 44.31 15.71
C ALA A 78 17.05 45.02 17.06
N PRO A 79 15.88 45.58 17.44
CA PRO A 79 15.70 46.40 18.63
C PRO A 79 16.07 45.68 19.94
N ALA A 80 15.65 44.43 20.10
CA ALA A 80 15.97 43.64 21.30
C ALA A 80 17.50 43.42 21.46
N TRP A 81 18.21 43.22 20.37
CA TRP A 81 19.67 43.02 20.40
C TRP A 81 20.41 44.32 20.63
N SER A 82 19.98 45.41 20.01
CA SER A 82 20.50 46.77 20.28
C SER A 82 20.41 47.11 21.77
N HIS A 83 19.25 46.80 22.39
CA HIS A 83 19.03 47.04 23.82
C HIS A 83 19.98 46.23 24.72
N VAL A 84 20.16 44.92 24.45
CA VAL A 84 21.05 44.05 25.23
C VAL A 84 22.52 44.48 25.08
N ILE A 85 22.97 44.87 23.86
CA ILE A 85 24.31 45.41 23.63
C ILE A 85 24.51 46.75 24.33
N ALA A 86 23.49 47.63 24.31
CA ALA A 86 23.54 48.92 24.98
C ALA A 86 23.74 48.76 26.50
N GLN A 87 23.04 47.79 27.10
CA GLN A 87 23.13 47.49 28.53
C GLN A 87 24.34 46.62 28.91
N ARG A 88 25.13 46.18 27.95
CA ARG A 88 26.31 45.29 28.17
C ARG A 88 25.99 44.02 28.97
N HIS A 89 24.78 43.48 28.79
CA HIS A 89 24.42 42.20 29.40
C HIS A 89 25.18 41.01 28.78
N LYS A 90 25.55 40.04 29.60
CA LYS A 90 26.13 38.80 29.10
C LYS A 90 25.18 38.17 28.06
N PRO A 91 25.69 37.60 26.96
CA PRO A 91 27.10 37.38 26.56
C PRO A 91 27.74 38.55 25.78
N HIS A 92 27.17 39.76 25.78
CA HIS A 92 27.65 40.91 25.00
C HIS A 92 28.65 41.81 25.78
N GLU A 93 29.34 41.23 26.75
CA GLU A 93 30.50 41.88 27.38
C GLU A 93 31.66 41.97 26.37
N ALA A 94 32.50 42.99 26.50
CA ALA A 94 33.59 43.23 25.55
C ALA A 94 34.55 42.03 25.31
N SER A 95 34.67 41.16 26.32
CA SER A 95 35.48 39.94 26.25
C SER A 95 34.86 38.76 25.51
N GLN A 96 33.57 38.87 25.16
CA GLN A 96 32.77 37.76 24.56
C GLN A 96 32.20 38.14 23.19
N THR A 97 32.67 39.20 22.57
CA THR A 97 32.21 39.56 21.22
C THR A 97 32.74 38.54 20.21
N PRO A 98 31.87 37.90 19.39
CA PRO A 98 32.32 36.98 18.36
C PRO A 98 33.30 37.63 17.40
N GLY A 99 34.39 36.96 17.03
CA GLY A 99 35.37 37.48 16.07
C GLY A 99 34.76 37.79 14.70
N ASP A 100 33.73 37.04 14.29
CA ASP A 100 32.91 37.35 13.12
C ASP A 100 31.43 37.55 13.53
N ALA A 101 31.11 38.81 13.83
CA ALA A 101 29.78 39.21 14.22
C ALA A 101 28.73 39.01 13.10
N ALA A 102 29.14 39.12 11.84
CA ALA A 102 28.24 38.88 10.69
C ALA A 102 27.87 37.41 10.52
N ALA A 103 28.81 36.49 10.73
CA ALA A 103 28.52 35.08 10.75
C ALA A 103 27.64 34.68 11.93
N ALA A 104 27.93 35.23 13.13
CA ALA A 104 27.11 35.01 14.32
C ALA A 104 25.66 35.53 14.14
N TRP A 105 25.49 36.67 13.48
CA TRP A 105 24.18 37.21 13.16
C TRP A 105 23.41 36.31 12.18
N ARG A 106 24.04 35.90 11.07
CA ARG A 106 23.44 34.98 10.10
C ARG A 106 23.05 33.66 10.76
N TRP A 107 23.95 33.11 11.59
CA TRP A 107 23.66 31.90 12.37
C TRP A 107 22.41 32.06 13.24
N ARG A 108 22.26 33.19 13.95
CA ARG A 108 21.09 33.43 14.78
C ARG A 108 19.80 33.56 13.97
N GLN A 109 19.85 34.22 12.82
CA GLN A 109 18.70 34.28 11.91
C GLN A 109 18.27 32.91 11.41
N TRP A 110 19.26 32.10 10.99
CA TRP A 110 18.98 30.71 10.58
C TRP A 110 18.40 29.88 11.72
N LEU A 111 18.95 29.98 12.91
CA LEU A 111 18.46 29.27 14.08
C LEU A 111 17.00 29.66 14.40
N GLN A 112 16.71 30.95 14.40
CA GLN A 112 15.36 31.46 14.65
C GLN A 112 14.35 31.01 13.60
N GLU A 113 14.73 30.97 12.34
CA GLU A 113 13.88 30.43 11.26
C GLU A 113 13.69 28.92 11.39
N LEU A 114 14.71 28.18 11.78
CA LEU A 114 14.60 26.75 12.09
C LEU A 114 13.66 26.48 13.28
N GLU A 115 13.80 27.27 14.36
CA GLU A 115 12.91 27.20 15.53
C GLU A 115 11.45 27.49 15.14
N ARG A 116 11.22 28.51 14.29
CA ARG A 116 9.89 28.84 13.76
C ARG A 116 9.29 27.70 12.96
N ARG A 117 10.07 27.07 12.10
CA ARG A 117 9.63 25.90 11.31
C ARG A 117 9.45 24.65 12.16
N ALA A 118 10.31 24.44 13.16
CA ALA A 118 10.22 23.33 14.09
C ALA A 118 9.02 23.43 15.06
N ALA A 119 8.42 24.62 15.20
CA ALA A 119 7.18 24.78 15.97
C ALA A 119 5.99 24.05 15.35
N VAL A 120 6.06 23.69 14.06
CA VAL A 120 5.07 22.85 13.41
C VAL A 120 5.54 21.40 13.48
N SER A 121 4.89 20.58 14.29
CA SER A 121 5.15 19.16 14.40
C SER A 121 4.82 18.46 13.09
N MET A 122 5.78 17.75 12.49
CA MET A 122 5.54 16.94 11.29
C MET A 122 4.58 15.80 11.56
N THR A 123 4.60 15.25 12.78
CA THR A 123 3.64 14.23 13.21
C THR A 123 2.22 14.81 13.20
N GLU A 124 2.05 16.01 13.74
CA GLU A 124 0.75 16.69 13.76
C GLU A 124 0.24 17.02 12.33
N LEU A 125 1.15 17.44 11.43
CA LEU A 125 0.80 17.66 10.02
C LEU A 125 0.41 16.34 9.34
N GLN A 126 1.11 15.25 9.60
CA GLN A 126 0.79 13.94 9.05
C GLN A 126 -0.58 13.47 9.55
N GLU A 127 -0.83 13.51 10.85
CA GLU A 127 -2.14 13.17 11.42
C GLU A 127 -3.27 14.04 10.88
N ARG A 128 -2.99 15.32 10.60
CA ARG A 128 -3.96 16.22 10.00
C ARG A 128 -4.22 15.87 8.53
N LEU A 129 -3.18 15.49 7.79
CA LEU A 129 -3.29 14.99 6.42
C LEU A 129 -4.15 13.73 6.38
N ASP A 130 -3.82 12.73 7.20
CA ASP A 130 -4.54 11.45 7.26
C ASP A 130 -6.02 11.66 7.61
N ARG A 131 -6.31 12.48 8.63
CA ARG A 131 -7.69 12.84 8.99
C ARG A 131 -8.43 13.57 7.86
N THR A 132 -7.72 14.42 7.10
CA THR A 132 -8.32 15.15 5.99
C THR A 132 -8.60 14.22 4.82
N GLU A 133 -7.69 13.29 4.51
CA GLU A 133 -7.89 12.28 3.47
C GLU A 133 -9.05 11.34 3.81
N ASP A 134 -9.13 10.87 5.04
CA ASP A 134 -10.26 10.04 5.50
C ASP A 134 -11.59 10.80 5.44
N GLY A 135 -11.58 12.07 5.85
CA GLY A 135 -12.73 12.95 5.70
C GLY A 135 -13.14 13.14 4.24
N LEU A 136 -12.19 13.35 3.33
CA LEU A 136 -12.43 13.45 1.90
C LEU A 136 -13.04 12.17 1.32
N ARG A 137 -12.51 10.99 1.68
CA ARG A 137 -13.07 9.69 1.27
C ARG A 137 -14.50 9.51 1.75
N GLN A 138 -14.78 9.85 3.02
CA GLN A 138 -16.12 9.75 3.59
C GLN A 138 -17.11 10.69 2.90
N VAL A 139 -16.73 11.96 2.70
CA VAL A 139 -17.59 12.94 2.02
C VAL A 139 -17.81 12.55 0.56
N ALA A 140 -16.79 12.11 -0.15
CA ALA A 140 -16.92 11.61 -1.52
C ALA A 140 -17.88 10.43 -1.60
N ALA A 141 -17.78 9.47 -0.69
CA ALA A 141 -18.71 8.33 -0.62
C ALA A 141 -20.15 8.78 -0.36
N GLN A 142 -20.35 9.73 0.56
CA GLN A 142 -21.68 10.28 0.84
C GLN A 142 -22.26 11.04 -0.36
N ILE A 143 -21.47 11.81 -1.09
CA ILE A 143 -21.89 12.51 -2.31
C ILE A 143 -22.35 11.49 -3.35
N ILE A 144 -21.53 10.47 -3.61
CA ILE A 144 -21.85 9.40 -4.57
C ILE A 144 -23.16 8.71 -4.18
N GLU A 145 -23.33 8.39 -2.90
CA GLU A 145 -24.55 7.74 -2.40
C GLU A 145 -25.76 8.65 -2.58
N GLN A 146 -25.70 9.90 -2.14
CA GLN A 146 -26.81 10.85 -2.20
C GLN A 146 -27.20 11.18 -3.64
N GLU A 147 -26.23 11.45 -4.51
CA GLU A 147 -26.50 11.71 -5.93
C GLU A 147 -27.09 10.49 -6.63
N THR A 148 -26.59 9.28 -6.30
CA THR A 148 -27.14 8.03 -6.82
C THR A 148 -28.60 7.87 -6.40
N TRP A 149 -28.93 8.06 -5.14
CA TRP A 149 -30.29 7.98 -4.64
C TRP A 149 -31.18 9.08 -5.19
N ALA A 150 -30.71 10.32 -5.34
CA ALA A 150 -31.44 11.40 -5.94
C ALA A 150 -31.81 11.07 -7.41
N ALA A 151 -30.83 10.66 -8.20
CA ALA A 151 -31.03 10.22 -9.58
C ALA A 151 -31.96 9.00 -9.68
N GLN A 152 -31.84 8.06 -8.74
CA GLN A 152 -32.69 6.87 -8.66
C GLN A 152 -34.14 7.27 -8.39
N ARG A 153 -34.41 8.16 -7.45
CA ARG A 153 -35.76 8.66 -7.14
C ARG A 153 -36.37 9.37 -8.34
N GLU A 154 -35.63 10.19 -9.05
CA GLU A 154 -36.09 10.89 -10.24
C GLU A 154 -36.46 9.94 -11.37
N ARG A 155 -35.69 8.89 -11.60
CA ARG A 155 -35.93 7.85 -12.62
C ARG A 155 -37.06 6.90 -12.24
N THR A 156 -37.32 6.67 -10.95
CA THR A 156 -38.29 5.68 -10.45
C THR A 156 -39.67 6.31 -10.30
N LYS A 157 -40.33 6.54 -11.42
CA LYS A 157 -41.75 6.99 -11.45
C LYS A 157 -42.66 5.88 -10.97
N LEU A 158 -43.86 6.22 -10.54
CA LEU A 158 -44.87 5.28 -10.02
C LEU A 158 -45.10 4.05 -10.94
N GLN A 159 -45.16 4.28 -12.23
CA GLN A 159 -45.29 3.20 -13.22
C GLN A 159 -44.13 2.22 -13.20
N ALA A 160 -42.90 2.71 -13.07
CA ALA A 160 -41.70 1.88 -12.97
C ALA A 160 -41.64 1.10 -11.64
N GLN A 161 -42.10 1.70 -10.53
CA GLN A 161 -42.25 1.01 -9.25
C GLN A 161 -43.25 -0.15 -9.34
N GLN A 162 -44.41 0.10 -9.91
CA GLN A 162 -45.46 -0.92 -10.11
C GLN A 162 -44.92 -2.07 -11.00
N ALA A 163 -44.23 -1.73 -12.09
CA ALA A 163 -43.62 -2.71 -12.98
C ALA A 163 -42.54 -3.55 -12.27
N LEU A 164 -41.70 -2.92 -11.45
CA LEU A 164 -40.66 -3.62 -10.67
C LEU A 164 -41.28 -4.57 -9.63
N MET A 165 -42.31 -4.11 -8.90
CA MET A 165 -43.01 -4.97 -7.95
C MET A 165 -43.68 -6.15 -8.68
N GLY A 166 -44.35 -5.89 -9.82
CA GLY A 166 -44.96 -6.91 -10.65
C GLY A 166 -43.92 -7.93 -11.16
N PHE A 167 -42.78 -7.46 -11.59
CA PHE A 167 -41.64 -8.31 -12.01
C PHE A 167 -41.22 -9.24 -10.89
N VAL A 168 -40.91 -8.70 -9.70
CA VAL A 168 -40.47 -9.49 -8.54
C VAL A 168 -41.50 -10.54 -8.15
N GLN A 169 -42.80 -10.17 -8.14
CA GLN A 169 -43.87 -11.10 -7.84
C GLN A 169 -44.01 -12.21 -8.91
N THR A 170 -43.84 -11.85 -10.19
CA THR A 170 -43.90 -12.81 -11.29
C THR A 170 -42.75 -13.79 -11.24
N ILE A 171 -41.52 -13.32 -10.99
CA ILE A 171 -40.33 -14.20 -10.83
C ILE A 171 -40.49 -15.13 -9.61
N ARG A 172 -41.04 -14.65 -8.51
CA ARG A 172 -41.36 -15.52 -7.36
C ARG A 172 -42.33 -16.66 -7.73
N LYS A 173 -43.32 -16.37 -8.59
CA LYS A 173 -44.29 -17.39 -9.09
C LYS A 173 -43.64 -18.41 -10.04
N VAL A 174 -42.58 -18.03 -10.76
CA VAL A 174 -41.81 -18.96 -11.61
C VAL A 174 -41.15 -20.05 -10.75
N GLY A 175 -40.71 -19.71 -9.54
CA GLY A 175 -40.11 -20.66 -8.61
C GLY A 175 -38.92 -21.41 -9.22
N LYS A 176 -38.97 -22.78 -9.17
CA LYS A 176 -37.92 -23.64 -9.77
C LYS A 176 -37.94 -23.72 -11.30
N GLY A 177 -38.88 -23.05 -11.96
CA GLY A 177 -38.96 -23.01 -13.42
C GLY A 177 -39.50 -24.29 -14.10
N THR A 178 -40.02 -25.23 -13.35
CA THR A 178 -40.50 -26.53 -13.87
C THR A 178 -42.02 -26.58 -14.13
N GLY A 179 -42.73 -25.50 -13.84
CA GLY A 179 -44.18 -25.46 -13.96
C GLY A 179 -44.70 -25.27 -15.40
N LYS A 180 -45.87 -25.82 -15.74
CA LYS A 180 -46.50 -25.65 -17.07
C LYS A 180 -46.72 -24.20 -17.48
N ARG A 181 -46.88 -23.27 -16.52
CA ARG A 181 -47.07 -21.83 -16.75
C ARG A 181 -45.76 -21.02 -16.80
N THR A 182 -44.63 -21.67 -16.64
CA THR A 182 -43.28 -21.00 -16.62
C THR A 182 -43.05 -20.15 -17.87
N PRO A 183 -43.28 -20.61 -19.13
CA PRO A 183 -43.06 -19.81 -20.32
C PRO A 183 -43.92 -18.52 -20.36
N GLU A 184 -45.15 -18.61 -19.91
CA GLU A 184 -46.10 -17.48 -19.85
C GLU A 184 -45.63 -16.45 -18.78
N LEU A 185 -45.26 -16.93 -17.59
CA LEU A 185 -44.76 -16.08 -16.51
C LEU A 185 -43.44 -15.40 -16.91
N LEU A 186 -42.54 -16.09 -17.58
CA LEU A 186 -41.29 -15.48 -18.08
C LEU A 186 -41.56 -14.41 -19.15
N ARG A 187 -42.55 -14.64 -20.05
CA ARG A 187 -42.96 -13.62 -21.02
C ARG A 187 -43.54 -12.37 -20.33
N GLN A 188 -44.40 -12.56 -19.33
CA GLN A 188 -44.94 -11.47 -18.52
C GLN A 188 -43.84 -10.74 -17.76
N ALA A 189 -42.87 -11.46 -17.18
CA ALA A 189 -41.73 -10.87 -16.49
C ALA A 189 -40.90 -9.99 -17.42
N ARG A 190 -40.61 -10.42 -18.67
CA ARG A 190 -39.89 -9.61 -19.67
C ARG A 190 -40.61 -8.31 -20.00
N GLN A 191 -41.95 -8.35 -20.17
CA GLN A 191 -42.74 -7.14 -20.45
C GLN A 191 -42.69 -6.14 -19.28
N LEU A 192 -42.78 -6.64 -18.04
CA LEU A 192 -42.66 -5.82 -16.84
C LEU A 192 -41.25 -5.25 -16.68
N LEU A 193 -40.25 -6.05 -17.00
CA LEU A 193 -38.84 -5.66 -16.91
C LEU A 193 -38.51 -4.51 -17.89
N ALA A 194 -39.06 -4.55 -19.10
CA ALA A 194 -38.89 -3.46 -20.08
C ALA A 194 -39.32 -2.10 -19.52
N SER A 195 -40.45 -2.07 -18.77
CA SER A 195 -40.97 -0.86 -18.12
C SER A 195 -40.18 -0.47 -16.85
N ALA A 196 -39.67 -1.46 -16.11
CA ALA A 196 -38.93 -1.24 -14.87
C ALA A 196 -37.45 -0.91 -15.08
N ARG A 197 -36.87 -1.21 -16.23
CA ARG A 197 -35.44 -1.14 -16.52
C ARG A 197 -34.81 0.22 -16.21
N ARG A 198 -35.51 1.31 -16.53
CA ARG A 198 -35.02 2.67 -16.29
C ARG A 198 -34.88 3.03 -14.80
N ALA A 199 -35.63 2.33 -13.95
CA ALA A 199 -35.56 2.53 -12.50
C ALA A 199 -34.40 1.83 -11.83
N VAL A 200 -33.74 0.85 -12.49
CA VAL A 200 -32.63 0.10 -11.95
C VAL A 200 -31.41 0.31 -12.85
N PRO A 201 -30.40 1.09 -12.45
CA PRO A 201 -29.30 1.46 -13.32
C PRO A 201 -28.30 0.32 -13.54
N VAL A 202 -28.19 -0.63 -12.61
CA VAL A 202 -27.23 -1.74 -12.67
C VAL A 202 -27.96 -3.07 -12.52
N TRP A 203 -27.69 -3.99 -13.44
CA TRP A 203 -28.21 -5.35 -13.45
C TRP A 203 -27.07 -6.34 -13.40
N ILE A 204 -27.04 -7.19 -12.36
CA ILE A 204 -26.04 -8.23 -12.19
C ILE A 204 -26.75 -9.57 -12.27
N MET A 205 -26.37 -10.39 -13.24
CA MET A 205 -27.01 -11.68 -13.44
C MET A 205 -26.10 -12.65 -14.25
N PRO A 206 -26.29 -13.97 -14.12
CA PRO A 206 -25.63 -14.93 -14.99
C PRO A 206 -26.03 -14.77 -16.46
N LEU A 207 -25.14 -15.10 -17.40
CA LEU A 207 -25.40 -15.01 -18.85
C LEU A 207 -26.71 -15.72 -19.26
N SER A 208 -26.98 -16.89 -18.71
CA SER A 208 -28.23 -17.63 -18.97
C SER A 208 -29.47 -16.79 -18.66
N ARG A 209 -29.44 -16.03 -17.57
CA ARG A 209 -30.54 -15.14 -17.18
C ARG A 209 -30.63 -13.90 -18.06
N VAL A 210 -29.52 -13.41 -18.59
CA VAL A 210 -29.51 -12.30 -19.56
C VAL A 210 -30.33 -12.69 -20.78
N TYR A 211 -30.10 -13.87 -21.34
CA TYR A 211 -30.83 -14.36 -22.55
C TYR A 211 -32.31 -14.57 -22.28
N GLU A 212 -32.67 -15.04 -21.10
CA GLU A 212 -34.06 -15.21 -20.70
C GLU A 212 -34.81 -13.90 -20.44
N SER A 213 -34.08 -12.86 -20.00
CA SER A 213 -34.70 -11.64 -19.47
C SER A 213 -34.80 -10.50 -20.48
N PHE A 214 -33.88 -10.43 -21.44
CA PHE A 214 -33.78 -9.29 -22.36
C PHE A 214 -34.00 -9.72 -23.82
N ASP A 215 -34.79 -8.95 -24.56
CA ASP A 215 -34.86 -9.05 -26.02
C ASP A 215 -33.77 -8.13 -26.61
N PRO A 216 -32.79 -8.69 -27.36
CA PRO A 216 -31.69 -7.91 -27.93
C PRO A 216 -32.15 -6.86 -28.96
N ARG A 217 -33.35 -7.01 -29.52
CA ARG A 217 -33.91 -6.08 -30.52
C ARG A 217 -34.45 -4.82 -29.86
N GLU A 218 -34.96 -4.95 -28.62
CA GLU A 218 -35.65 -3.87 -27.90
C GLU A 218 -34.78 -3.30 -26.76
N THR A 219 -33.77 -4.05 -26.34
CA THR A 219 -32.96 -3.70 -25.16
C THR A 219 -31.56 -3.27 -25.57
N LYS A 220 -31.18 -2.09 -25.10
CA LYS A 220 -29.79 -1.62 -25.13
C LYS A 220 -29.39 -1.05 -23.78
N PHE A 221 -28.20 -1.40 -23.34
CA PHE A 221 -27.53 -0.83 -22.19
C PHE A 221 -26.44 0.12 -22.66
N ASP A 222 -26.06 1.08 -21.83
CA ASP A 222 -24.93 1.96 -22.13
C ASP A 222 -23.62 1.18 -22.07
N VAL A 223 -23.44 0.38 -21.02
CA VAL A 223 -22.25 -0.47 -20.82
C VAL A 223 -22.65 -1.89 -20.47
N VAL A 224 -22.04 -2.87 -21.10
CA VAL A 224 -22.09 -4.29 -20.71
C VAL A 224 -20.73 -4.71 -20.23
N ILE A 225 -20.67 -5.21 -18.99
CA ILE A 225 -19.47 -5.74 -18.37
C ILE A 225 -19.61 -7.27 -18.30
N ILE A 226 -18.70 -8.01 -18.93
CA ILE A 226 -18.63 -9.46 -18.81
C ILE A 226 -17.45 -9.79 -17.91
N ASP A 227 -17.74 -10.29 -16.72
CA ASP A 227 -16.74 -10.79 -15.79
C ASP A 227 -16.50 -12.30 -16.01
N GLU A 228 -15.32 -12.80 -15.63
CA GLU A 228 -14.89 -14.18 -15.90
C GLU A 228 -15.03 -14.58 -17.38
N ALA A 229 -14.77 -13.66 -18.28
CA ALA A 229 -14.96 -13.82 -19.73
C ALA A 229 -14.10 -14.94 -20.33
N SER A 230 -13.01 -15.32 -19.69
CA SER A 230 -12.19 -16.47 -20.08
C SER A 230 -12.92 -17.82 -19.98
N GLN A 231 -13.99 -17.90 -19.20
CA GLN A 231 -14.86 -19.09 -19.06
C GLN A 231 -16.04 -19.10 -20.04
N SER A 232 -16.33 -17.97 -20.68
CA SER A 232 -17.49 -17.81 -21.55
C SER A 232 -17.13 -18.08 -22.99
N ASP A 233 -17.92 -18.87 -23.67
CA ASP A 233 -17.76 -19.17 -25.08
C ASP A 233 -18.44 -18.12 -25.98
N VAL A 234 -18.51 -18.37 -27.27
CA VAL A 234 -19.11 -17.52 -28.29
C VAL A 234 -20.57 -17.15 -28.00
N THR A 235 -21.31 -17.89 -27.16
CA THR A 235 -22.70 -17.56 -26.82
C THR A 235 -22.80 -16.21 -26.10
N ALA A 236 -21.75 -15.78 -25.37
CA ALA A 236 -21.71 -14.47 -24.73
C ALA A 236 -21.78 -13.28 -25.69
N LEU A 237 -21.57 -13.45 -26.99
CA LEU A 237 -21.79 -12.42 -28.00
C LEU A 237 -23.22 -11.85 -27.96
N ALA A 238 -24.20 -12.67 -27.61
CA ALA A 238 -25.59 -12.21 -27.48
C ALA A 238 -25.75 -11.19 -26.32
N ALA A 239 -24.98 -11.34 -25.25
CA ALA A 239 -24.93 -10.35 -24.17
C ALA A 239 -24.19 -9.08 -24.59
N LEU A 240 -23.06 -9.22 -25.27
CA LEU A 240 -22.33 -8.06 -25.83
C LEU A 240 -23.21 -7.26 -26.78
N TYR A 241 -24.04 -7.92 -27.60
CA TYR A 241 -24.97 -7.22 -28.51
C TYR A 241 -25.93 -6.27 -27.78
N LEU A 242 -26.21 -6.48 -26.50
CA LEU A 242 -27.03 -5.59 -25.68
C LEU A 242 -26.36 -4.28 -25.29
N GLY A 243 -25.01 -4.17 -25.38
CA GLY A 243 -24.25 -2.99 -24.99
C GLY A 243 -23.99 -2.02 -26.13
N ARG A 244 -23.76 -0.76 -25.78
CA ARG A 244 -23.13 0.25 -26.65
C ARG A 244 -21.63 0.25 -26.47
N GLU A 245 -21.19 0.14 -25.22
CA GLU A 245 -19.81 -0.01 -24.81
C GLU A 245 -19.61 -1.35 -24.08
N HIS A 246 -18.42 -1.90 -24.15
CA HIS A 246 -18.12 -3.22 -23.62
C HIS A 246 -16.88 -3.21 -22.77
N VAL A 247 -16.96 -3.82 -21.59
CA VAL A 247 -15.82 -4.12 -20.73
C VAL A 247 -15.75 -5.64 -20.58
N VAL A 248 -14.67 -6.23 -21.05
CA VAL A 248 -14.46 -7.68 -20.97
C VAL A 248 -13.34 -7.93 -19.94
N VAL A 249 -13.72 -8.59 -18.84
CA VAL A 249 -12.82 -8.89 -17.72
C VAL A 249 -12.58 -10.38 -17.69
N GLY A 250 -11.32 -10.81 -17.62
CA GLY A 250 -10.96 -12.22 -17.59
C GLY A 250 -9.46 -12.44 -17.45
N ASP A 251 -9.08 -13.69 -17.42
CA ASP A 251 -7.69 -14.10 -17.31
C ASP A 251 -7.42 -15.32 -18.19
N LYS A 252 -6.60 -15.15 -19.22
CA LYS A 252 -6.26 -16.22 -20.16
C LYS A 252 -5.45 -17.37 -19.55
N GLU A 253 -4.82 -17.12 -18.41
CA GLU A 253 -4.05 -18.13 -17.66
C GLU A 253 -4.93 -18.95 -16.70
N GLN A 254 -6.24 -18.69 -16.68
CA GLN A 254 -7.23 -19.48 -15.95
C GLN A 254 -7.97 -20.46 -16.87
N VAL A 255 -8.85 -21.28 -16.28
CA VAL A 255 -9.56 -22.33 -17.03
C VAL A 255 -10.42 -21.70 -18.15
N THR A 256 -10.35 -22.27 -19.32
CA THR A 256 -11.13 -21.89 -20.52
C THR A 256 -12.37 -22.79 -20.67
N PRO A 257 -13.34 -22.40 -21.53
CA PRO A 257 -14.51 -23.22 -21.78
C PRO A 257 -14.15 -24.66 -22.19
N ASP A 258 -14.78 -25.62 -21.55
CA ASP A 258 -14.65 -27.02 -21.94
C ASP A 258 -15.63 -27.33 -23.09
N ALA A 259 -15.12 -27.57 -24.26
CA ALA A 259 -15.93 -28.02 -25.42
C ALA A 259 -16.31 -29.54 -25.32
N VAL A 260 -16.52 -30.02 -24.09
CA VAL A 260 -16.88 -31.42 -23.85
C VAL A 260 -18.22 -31.74 -24.49
N GLY A 261 -18.20 -32.71 -25.41
CA GLY A 261 -19.42 -33.17 -26.11
C GLY A 261 -19.75 -32.42 -27.39
N GLN A 262 -18.99 -31.41 -27.79
CA GLN A 262 -19.18 -30.79 -29.11
C GLN A 262 -18.48 -31.55 -30.20
N ARG A 263 -19.16 -31.76 -31.32
CA ARG A 263 -18.57 -32.39 -32.51
C ARG A 263 -17.85 -31.33 -33.32
N VAL A 264 -16.51 -31.34 -33.23
CA VAL A 264 -15.63 -30.35 -33.88
C VAL A 264 -15.88 -30.26 -35.38
N ASP A 265 -16.12 -31.38 -36.04
CA ASP A 265 -16.44 -31.47 -37.48
C ASP A 265 -17.76 -30.76 -37.84
N GLU A 266 -18.74 -30.86 -36.98
CA GLU A 266 -20.04 -30.16 -37.17
C GLU A 266 -19.91 -28.66 -36.95
N VAL A 267 -19.20 -28.22 -35.89
CA VAL A 267 -18.91 -26.81 -35.62
C VAL A 267 -18.13 -26.18 -36.79
N GLN A 268 -17.09 -26.86 -37.29
CA GLN A 268 -16.31 -26.37 -38.45
C GLN A 268 -17.17 -26.26 -39.72
N ARG A 269 -18.09 -27.19 -39.94
CA ARG A 269 -19.04 -27.11 -41.04
C ARG A 269 -19.95 -25.89 -40.93
N LEU A 270 -20.53 -25.63 -39.75
CA LEU A 270 -21.35 -24.48 -39.49
C LEU A 270 -20.58 -23.17 -39.70
N ILE A 271 -19.36 -23.08 -39.20
CA ILE A 271 -18.49 -21.93 -39.43
C ILE A 271 -18.30 -21.67 -40.93
N SER A 272 -17.95 -22.70 -41.67
CA SER A 272 -17.67 -22.56 -43.11
C SER A 272 -18.92 -22.26 -43.94
N THR A 273 -20.12 -22.68 -43.49
CA THR A 273 -21.38 -22.47 -44.22
C THR A 273 -22.06 -21.15 -43.83
N ASP A 274 -22.18 -20.90 -42.53
CA ASP A 274 -23.03 -19.83 -42.01
C ASP A 274 -22.28 -18.53 -41.67
N LEU A 275 -20.96 -18.62 -41.46
CA LEU A 275 -20.10 -17.48 -41.09
C LEU A 275 -19.16 -17.04 -42.22
N GLN A 276 -19.46 -17.43 -43.46
CA GLN A 276 -18.67 -17.04 -44.62
C GLN A 276 -18.65 -15.51 -44.79
N GLY A 277 -17.44 -14.94 -44.88
CA GLY A 277 -17.25 -13.49 -44.99
C GLY A 277 -17.22 -12.71 -43.70
N ILE A 278 -17.45 -13.36 -42.54
CA ILE A 278 -17.29 -12.75 -41.23
C ILE A 278 -15.81 -12.81 -40.85
N PRO A 279 -15.19 -11.66 -40.50
CA PRO A 279 -13.81 -11.63 -40.05
C PRO A 279 -13.57 -12.54 -38.84
N ASN A 280 -12.45 -13.25 -38.85
CA ASN A 280 -12.04 -14.15 -37.75
C ASN A 280 -13.06 -15.24 -37.41
N SER A 281 -13.94 -15.63 -38.34
CA SER A 281 -14.97 -16.64 -38.12
C SER A 281 -14.46 -17.97 -37.60
N HIS A 282 -13.21 -18.33 -37.89
CA HIS A 282 -12.54 -19.53 -37.40
C HIS A 282 -12.36 -19.57 -35.87
N LEU A 283 -12.43 -18.41 -35.21
CA LEU A 283 -12.35 -18.29 -33.74
C LEU A 283 -13.69 -18.60 -33.04
N TYR A 284 -14.79 -18.73 -33.78
CA TYR A 284 -16.10 -19.06 -33.21
C TYR A 284 -16.29 -20.58 -33.06
N ASP A 285 -15.23 -21.26 -32.70
CA ASP A 285 -15.13 -22.73 -32.62
C ASP A 285 -15.73 -23.34 -31.35
N GLY A 286 -16.28 -22.53 -30.44
CA GLY A 286 -16.82 -22.94 -29.15
C GLY A 286 -15.74 -23.28 -28.09
N GLN A 287 -14.46 -23.25 -28.44
CA GLN A 287 -13.32 -23.45 -27.54
C GLN A 287 -12.64 -22.10 -27.21
N THR A 288 -12.71 -21.18 -28.16
CA THR A 288 -12.18 -19.83 -27.98
C THR A 288 -13.09 -19.03 -27.05
N SER A 289 -12.53 -18.45 -26.01
CA SER A 289 -13.28 -17.67 -25.03
C SER A 289 -13.66 -16.27 -25.57
N ILE A 290 -14.69 -15.67 -25.00
CA ILE A 290 -15.02 -14.26 -25.28
C ILE A 290 -13.87 -13.32 -24.93
N TYR A 291 -13.05 -13.68 -23.95
CA TYR A 291 -11.85 -12.91 -23.61
C TYR A 291 -10.83 -12.92 -24.75
N ASP A 292 -10.56 -14.09 -25.34
CA ASP A 292 -9.61 -14.20 -26.47
C ASP A 292 -10.13 -13.48 -27.72
N LEU A 293 -11.44 -13.53 -27.97
CA LEU A 293 -12.09 -12.79 -29.04
C LEU A 293 -11.97 -11.28 -28.82
N ALA A 294 -12.18 -10.82 -27.58
CA ALA A 294 -12.05 -9.40 -27.22
C ALA A 294 -10.59 -8.93 -27.30
N GLU A 295 -9.62 -9.72 -26.84
CA GLU A 295 -8.17 -9.41 -26.98
C GLU A 295 -7.81 -9.20 -28.45
N THR A 296 -8.32 -10.07 -29.33
CA THR A 296 -8.10 -9.98 -30.77
C THR A 296 -8.77 -8.73 -31.39
N ALA A 297 -10.02 -8.42 -30.96
CA ALA A 297 -10.81 -7.36 -31.53
C ALA A 297 -10.38 -5.97 -31.04
N PHE A 298 -9.99 -5.83 -29.78
CA PHE A 298 -9.64 -4.54 -29.17
C PHE A 298 -8.16 -4.18 -29.29
N GLY A 299 -7.32 -5.14 -29.64
CA GLY A 299 -5.90 -4.92 -29.93
C GLY A 299 -5.03 -4.57 -28.70
N GLY A 300 -5.51 -4.83 -27.48
CA GLY A 300 -4.74 -4.61 -26.27
C GLY A 300 -5.46 -5.05 -24.99
N VAL A 301 -4.67 -5.24 -23.94
CA VAL A 301 -5.14 -5.68 -22.63
C VAL A 301 -4.57 -4.78 -21.55
N VAL A 302 -5.40 -4.35 -20.62
CA VAL A 302 -4.96 -3.69 -19.39
C VAL A 302 -4.84 -4.76 -18.30
N ALA A 303 -3.60 -5.07 -17.91
CA ALA A 303 -3.33 -6.07 -16.89
C ALA A 303 -3.32 -5.47 -15.48
N LEU A 304 -4.15 -6.02 -14.59
CA LEU A 304 -4.07 -5.78 -13.16
C LEU A 304 -2.95 -6.64 -12.59
N ARG A 305 -1.95 -6.02 -12.00
CA ARG A 305 -0.75 -6.72 -11.52
C ARG A 305 -0.69 -6.88 -10.02
N GLU A 306 -1.52 -6.19 -9.28
CA GLU A 306 -1.54 -6.21 -7.82
C GLU A 306 -2.42 -7.34 -7.31
N HIS A 307 -1.87 -8.15 -6.40
CA HIS A 307 -2.54 -9.33 -5.87
C HIS A 307 -2.70 -9.23 -4.35
N PHE A 308 -3.94 -9.23 -3.88
CA PHE A 308 -4.33 -9.03 -2.49
C PHE A 308 -4.88 -10.29 -1.79
N ARG A 309 -5.09 -11.38 -2.52
CA ARG A 309 -5.76 -12.58 -2.01
C ARG A 309 -4.82 -13.50 -1.24
N CYS A 310 -3.83 -14.06 -1.93
CA CYS A 310 -2.93 -15.06 -1.38
C CYS A 310 -1.74 -14.42 -0.69
N VAL A 311 -1.20 -15.08 0.32
CA VAL A 311 0.13 -14.74 0.83
C VAL A 311 1.19 -14.92 -0.25
N PRO A 312 2.31 -14.17 -0.20
CA PRO A 312 3.33 -14.18 -1.26
C PRO A 312 3.88 -15.55 -1.60
N GLU A 313 4.11 -16.39 -0.60
CA GLU A 313 4.65 -17.73 -0.76
C GLU A 313 3.75 -18.61 -1.66
N ILE A 314 2.44 -18.46 -1.56
CA ILE A 314 1.49 -19.23 -2.35
C ILE A 314 1.43 -18.70 -3.78
N ILE A 315 1.19 -17.40 -3.96
CA ILE A 315 0.98 -16.84 -5.29
C ILE A 315 2.25 -16.84 -6.14
N GLN A 316 3.43 -16.93 -5.51
CA GLN A 316 4.70 -16.95 -6.22
C GLN A 316 4.81 -18.13 -7.18
N PHE A 317 4.22 -19.29 -6.86
CA PHE A 317 4.14 -20.42 -7.79
C PHE A 317 3.39 -20.04 -9.07
N SER A 318 2.20 -19.48 -8.95
CA SER A 318 1.38 -19.03 -10.07
C SER A 318 2.06 -17.91 -10.85
N ASN A 319 2.70 -16.98 -10.15
CA ASN A 319 3.43 -15.87 -10.73
C ASN A 319 4.57 -16.33 -11.65
N HIS A 320 5.35 -17.30 -11.16
CA HIS A 320 6.42 -17.91 -11.97
C HIS A 320 5.88 -18.81 -13.09
N LEU A 321 4.79 -19.56 -12.82
CA LEU A 321 4.23 -20.49 -13.79
C LEU A 321 3.55 -19.80 -14.97
N SER A 322 2.72 -18.78 -14.69
CA SER A 322 1.75 -18.24 -15.65
C SER A 322 1.93 -16.76 -15.98
N TYR A 323 2.49 -15.96 -15.06
CA TYR A 323 2.49 -14.50 -15.20
C TYR A 323 3.89 -13.89 -15.36
N SER A 324 4.90 -14.69 -15.68
CA SER A 324 6.28 -14.25 -15.92
C SER A 324 6.82 -13.31 -14.81
N ASN A 325 6.45 -13.56 -13.57
CA ASN A 325 6.79 -12.76 -12.38
C ASN A 325 6.31 -11.31 -12.43
N THR A 326 5.26 -10.99 -13.19
CA THR A 326 4.71 -9.64 -13.30
C THR A 326 3.68 -9.31 -12.22
N ILE A 327 3.11 -10.32 -11.55
CA ILE A 327 2.19 -10.15 -10.43
C ILE A 327 2.94 -9.67 -9.19
N ARG A 328 2.36 -8.70 -8.53
CA ARG A 328 2.88 -8.05 -7.33
C ARG A 328 2.07 -8.51 -6.12
N PRO A 329 2.56 -9.48 -5.33
CA PRO A 329 1.89 -9.85 -4.10
C PRO A 329 1.97 -8.68 -3.12
N LEU A 330 0.82 -8.20 -2.67
CA LEU A 330 0.75 -7.07 -1.76
C LEU A 330 0.30 -7.49 -0.36
N ARG A 331 -0.22 -8.71 -0.23
CA ARG A 331 -0.60 -9.25 1.06
C ARG A 331 0.62 -9.58 1.90
N GLU A 332 0.59 -9.18 3.17
CA GLU A 332 1.67 -9.45 4.10
C GLU A 332 1.66 -10.93 4.57
N PRO A 333 2.82 -11.64 4.54
CA PRO A 333 2.88 -13.01 5.05
C PRO A 333 2.44 -13.16 6.49
N LEU A 334 2.73 -12.15 7.34
CA LEU A 334 2.35 -12.16 8.76
C LEU A 334 0.85 -11.96 9.01
N SER A 335 0.08 -11.50 8.03
CA SER A 335 -1.36 -11.36 8.14
C SER A 335 -2.10 -12.69 8.08
N ALA A 336 -1.43 -13.79 7.67
CA ALA A 336 -2.04 -15.10 7.66
C ALA A 336 -2.31 -15.61 9.07
N SER A 337 -3.54 -16.10 9.28
CA SER A 337 -3.97 -16.65 10.57
C SER A 337 -3.30 -17.98 10.92
N VAL A 338 -2.85 -18.74 9.90
CA VAL A 338 -2.25 -20.06 10.05
C VAL A 338 -0.92 -20.15 9.30
N ARG A 339 0.02 -20.94 9.84
CA ARG A 339 1.37 -21.14 9.29
C ARG A 339 1.83 -22.59 9.42
N PRO A 340 2.78 -23.04 8.57
CA PRO A 340 3.38 -22.33 7.42
C PRO A 340 2.39 -22.13 6.27
N ALA A 341 2.68 -21.19 5.36
CA ALA A 341 1.82 -20.90 4.19
C ALA A 341 1.72 -22.07 3.20
N LEU A 342 2.77 -22.90 3.09
CA LEU A 342 2.86 -24.06 2.22
C LEU A 342 3.29 -25.29 3.00
N VAL A 343 2.61 -26.41 2.75
CA VAL A 343 2.92 -27.70 3.36
C VAL A 343 2.94 -28.77 2.27
N ALA A 344 4.10 -29.41 2.07
CA ALA A 344 4.21 -30.60 1.24
C ALA A 344 4.03 -31.84 2.13
N HIS A 345 2.91 -32.54 1.99
CA HIS A 345 2.57 -33.70 2.79
C HIS A 345 2.60 -34.94 1.93
N ARG A 346 3.57 -35.84 2.19
CA ARG A 346 3.73 -37.07 1.43
C ARG A 346 3.03 -38.22 2.12
N VAL A 347 2.26 -38.98 1.34
CA VAL A 347 1.61 -40.21 1.76
C VAL A 347 2.09 -41.39 0.90
N ASN A 348 1.91 -42.63 1.38
CA ASN A 348 2.25 -43.83 0.62
C ASN A 348 1.01 -44.39 -0.09
N GLY A 349 0.43 -43.56 -0.97
CA GLY A 349 -0.78 -43.91 -1.71
C GLY A 349 -0.47 -44.40 -3.11
N PHE A 350 -1.44 -45.10 -3.69
CA PHE A 350 -1.40 -45.62 -5.05
C PHE A 350 -2.64 -45.17 -5.80
N ARG A 351 -2.47 -44.87 -7.08
CA ARG A 351 -3.58 -44.62 -7.96
C ARG A 351 -4.15 -45.96 -8.42
N VAL A 352 -5.46 -46.16 -8.27
CA VAL A 352 -6.10 -47.44 -8.64
C VAL A 352 -6.23 -47.50 -10.16
N GLY A 353 -5.40 -48.33 -10.82
CA GLY A 353 -5.40 -48.56 -12.26
C GLY A 353 -5.37 -47.26 -13.08
N HIS A 354 -6.26 -47.13 -14.07
CA HIS A 354 -6.45 -45.91 -14.84
C HIS A 354 -7.49 -44.94 -14.21
N GLY A 355 -8.00 -45.24 -13.00
CA GLY A 355 -8.94 -44.42 -12.28
C GLY A 355 -8.37 -43.02 -11.93
N LYS A 356 -9.22 -42.14 -11.46
CA LYS A 356 -8.83 -40.79 -11.04
C LYS A 356 -8.97 -40.63 -9.52
N THR A 357 -8.69 -41.69 -8.77
CA THR A 357 -8.77 -41.77 -7.33
C THR A 357 -7.51 -42.34 -6.71
N ASN A 358 -7.18 -41.84 -5.53
CA ASN A 358 -6.13 -42.32 -4.64
C ASN A 358 -6.71 -42.33 -3.23
N GLU A 359 -7.11 -43.51 -2.77
CA GLU A 359 -7.83 -43.69 -1.51
C GLU A 359 -7.00 -43.22 -0.31
N VAL A 360 -5.69 -43.44 -0.31
CA VAL A 360 -4.80 -43.06 0.78
C VAL A 360 -4.69 -41.51 0.86
N GLU A 361 -4.56 -40.83 -0.28
CA GLU A 361 -4.59 -39.38 -0.29
C GLU A 361 -5.96 -38.84 0.19
N ALA A 362 -7.07 -39.49 -0.19
CA ALA A 362 -8.41 -39.05 0.21
C ALA A 362 -8.64 -39.20 1.72
N GLU A 363 -8.27 -40.33 2.30
CA GLU A 363 -8.37 -40.57 3.74
C GLU A 363 -7.48 -39.63 4.55
N GLU A 364 -6.25 -39.41 4.09
CA GLU A 364 -5.33 -38.51 4.75
C GLU A 364 -5.85 -37.05 4.72
N ILE A 365 -6.31 -36.59 3.55
CA ILE A 365 -6.90 -35.24 3.43
C ILE A 365 -8.11 -35.09 4.35
N ALA A 366 -9.00 -36.07 4.40
CA ALA A 366 -10.16 -36.03 5.28
C ALA A 366 -9.76 -35.95 6.76
N SER A 367 -8.74 -36.71 7.15
CA SER A 367 -8.18 -36.73 8.49
C SER A 367 -7.49 -35.40 8.86
N LEU A 368 -6.71 -34.82 7.94
CA LEU A 368 -6.06 -33.53 8.10
C LEU A 368 -7.07 -32.38 8.23
N VAL A 369 -8.13 -32.38 7.40
CA VAL A 369 -9.20 -31.38 7.52
C VAL A 369 -9.86 -31.44 8.89
N ILE A 370 -10.17 -32.65 9.39
CA ILE A 370 -10.77 -32.82 10.72
C ILE A 370 -9.80 -32.35 11.81
N ALA A 371 -8.53 -32.71 11.74
CA ALA A 371 -7.51 -32.27 12.68
C ALA A 371 -7.39 -30.74 12.73
N CYS A 372 -7.41 -30.08 11.57
CA CYS A 372 -7.42 -28.61 11.49
C CYS A 372 -8.69 -27.99 12.09
N LEU A 373 -9.86 -28.64 11.93
CA LEU A 373 -11.12 -28.15 12.52
C LEU A 373 -11.11 -28.22 14.05
N ASP A 374 -10.38 -29.17 14.62
CA ASP A 374 -10.25 -29.39 16.08
C ASP A 374 -9.13 -28.50 16.68
N ASP A 375 -8.24 -27.94 15.85
CA ASP A 375 -7.13 -27.12 16.31
C ASP A 375 -7.54 -25.65 16.49
N ALA A 376 -7.18 -25.06 17.63
CA ALA A 376 -7.48 -23.68 17.99
C ALA A 376 -6.85 -22.66 17.02
N GLU A 377 -5.71 -22.96 16.39
CA GLU A 377 -5.07 -22.08 15.39
C GLU A 377 -5.93 -21.90 14.16
N TYR A 378 -6.77 -22.88 13.81
CA TYR A 378 -7.69 -22.82 12.69
C TYR A 378 -9.11 -22.38 13.06
N ALA A 379 -9.37 -21.97 14.30
CA ALA A 379 -10.72 -21.60 14.72
C ALA A 379 -11.26 -20.38 13.99
N ARG A 380 -10.40 -19.37 13.75
CA ARG A 380 -10.80 -18.10 13.13
C ARG A 380 -9.71 -17.59 12.19
N ASN A 381 -10.15 -16.99 11.09
CA ASN A 381 -9.27 -16.29 10.18
C ASN A 381 -8.95 -14.87 10.67
N GLU A 382 -8.14 -14.12 9.92
CA GLU A 382 -7.71 -12.75 10.21
C GLU A 382 -8.86 -11.74 10.34
N SER A 383 -10.04 -12.03 9.78
CA SER A 383 -11.27 -11.23 9.90
C SER A 383 -12.14 -11.62 11.09
N GLY A 384 -11.69 -12.58 11.93
CA GLY A 384 -12.43 -13.09 13.08
C GLY A 384 -13.57 -14.06 12.71
N GLN A 385 -13.72 -14.40 11.44
CA GLN A 385 -14.70 -15.39 10.96
C GLN A 385 -14.14 -16.82 11.14
N ALA A 386 -15.02 -17.82 11.08
CA ALA A 386 -14.59 -19.21 11.07
C ALA A 386 -13.71 -19.46 9.84
N THR A 387 -12.57 -20.11 10.03
CA THR A 387 -11.65 -20.46 8.95
C THR A 387 -12.34 -21.34 7.91
N SER A 388 -12.21 -21.01 6.65
CA SER A 388 -12.82 -21.72 5.53
C SER A 388 -11.85 -22.71 4.92
N PHE A 389 -12.36 -23.89 4.52
CA PHE A 389 -11.57 -24.99 3.98
C PHE A 389 -12.02 -25.41 2.60
N GLY A 390 -11.06 -25.79 1.76
CA GLY A 390 -11.32 -26.35 0.45
C GLY A 390 -10.44 -27.56 0.14
N VAL A 391 -10.96 -28.48 -0.63
CA VAL A 391 -10.23 -29.62 -1.16
C VAL A 391 -10.30 -29.59 -2.68
N ILE A 392 -9.16 -29.52 -3.34
CA ILE A 392 -9.08 -29.48 -4.81
C ILE A 392 -8.35 -30.70 -5.35
N SER A 393 -9.04 -31.46 -6.21
CA SER A 393 -8.41 -32.50 -7.01
C SER A 393 -7.75 -31.90 -8.25
N LEU A 394 -6.49 -32.27 -8.49
CA LEU A 394 -5.77 -31.87 -9.70
C LEU A 394 -6.07 -32.83 -10.89
N LEU A 395 -6.77 -33.94 -10.64
CA LEU A 395 -7.09 -34.96 -11.65
C LEU A 395 -8.54 -35.45 -11.52
N GLY A 396 -9.46 -34.80 -12.22
CA GLY A 396 -10.87 -35.21 -12.24
C GLY A 396 -11.63 -34.88 -10.97
N ASP A 397 -12.93 -35.21 -10.94
CA ASP A 397 -13.84 -34.87 -9.85
C ASP A 397 -13.97 -36.01 -8.84
N GLU A 398 -13.67 -37.25 -9.26
CA GLU A 398 -13.89 -38.46 -8.49
C GLU A 398 -13.16 -38.48 -7.17
N GLN A 399 -11.92 -37.93 -7.15
CA GLN A 399 -11.12 -37.80 -5.93
C GLN A 399 -11.76 -36.79 -4.95
N ALA A 400 -12.18 -35.64 -5.43
CA ALA A 400 -12.81 -34.61 -4.58
C ALA A 400 -14.13 -35.13 -3.99
N LEU A 401 -14.92 -35.86 -4.79
CA LEU A 401 -16.16 -36.49 -4.33
C LEU A 401 -15.89 -37.55 -3.27
N MET A 402 -14.80 -38.33 -3.43
CA MET A 402 -14.40 -39.35 -2.45
C MET A 402 -14.08 -38.67 -1.10
N VAL A 403 -13.27 -37.58 -1.10
CA VAL A 403 -12.95 -36.83 0.12
C VAL A 403 -14.22 -36.22 0.73
N GLU A 404 -15.11 -35.67 -0.09
CA GLU A 404 -16.38 -35.08 0.39
C GLU A 404 -17.24 -36.14 1.11
N ASN A 405 -17.36 -37.34 0.54
CA ASN A 405 -18.10 -38.44 1.14
C ASN A 405 -17.50 -38.84 2.49
N LEU A 406 -16.17 -38.96 2.58
CA LEU A 406 -15.47 -39.26 3.84
C LEU A 406 -15.73 -38.19 4.91
N LEU A 407 -15.68 -36.92 4.52
CA LEU A 407 -15.94 -35.80 5.43
C LEU A 407 -17.42 -35.79 5.88
N ARG A 408 -18.37 -36.03 4.97
CA ARG A 408 -19.82 -36.09 5.29
C ARG A 408 -20.18 -37.23 6.23
N LEU A 409 -19.41 -38.34 6.20
CA LEU A 409 -19.59 -39.42 7.17
C LEU A 409 -19.11 -39.08 8.57
N ARG A 410 -18.17 -38.11 8.71
CA ARG A 410 -17.46 -37.78 9.96
C ARG A 410 -17.85 -36.44 10.55
N LEU A 411 -18.41 -35.52 9.76
CA LEU A 411 -18.74 -34.15 10.16
C LEU A 411 -20.23 -33.87 10.06
N ALA A 412 -20.74 -33.10 11.01
CA ALA A 412 -22.13 -32.64 10.97
C ALA A 412 -22.35 -31.57 9.85
N PRO A 413 -23.56 -31.50 9.26
CA PRO A 413 -23.84 -30.57 8.14
C PRO A 413 -23.60 -29.08 8.46
N ASP A 414 -23.78 -28.67 9.70
CA ASP A 414 -23.56 -27.30 10.17
C ASP A 414 -22.08 -26.92 10.14
N VAL A 415 -21.16 -27.88 10.34
CA VAL A 415 -19.70 -27.68 10.22
C VAL A 415 -19.34 -27.31 8.78
N PHE A 416 -19.93 -28.00 7.78
CA PHE A 416 -19.74 -27.66 6.36
C PHE A 416 -20.14 -26.22 6.08
N ALA A 417 -21.30 -25.79 6.57
CA ALA A 417 -21.79 -24.43 6.34
C ALA A 417 -20.94 -23.39 7.08
N LYS A 418 -20.59 -23.66 8.36
CA LYS A 418 -19.81 -22.76 9.22
C LYS A 418 -18.43 -22.50 8.62
N HIS A 419 -17.75 -23.55 8.18
CA HIS A 419 -16.39 -23.46 7.64
C HIS A 419 -16.35 -23.36 6.11
N ARG A 420 -17.49 -23.11 5.45
CA ARG A 420 -17.63 -23.00 3.99
C ARG A 420 -16.88 -24.12 3.25
N LEU A 421 -16.93 -25.33 3.79
CA LEU A 421 -16.17 -26.46 3.28
C LEU A 421 -16.67 -26.86 1.89
N LEU A 422 -15.76 -26.96 0.94
CA LEU A 422 -16.04 -27.30 -0.46
C LEU A 422 -14.99 -28.29 -0.96
N CYS A 423 -15.44 -29.33 -1.66
CA CYS A 423 -14.59 -30.27 -2.37
C CYS A 423 -14.92 -30.23 -3.85
N GLY A 424 -13.91 -30.16 -4.72
CA GLY A 424 -14.14 -30.06 -6.18
C GLY A 424 -12.85 -30.10 -6.98
N ASN A 425 -12.95 -29.85 -8.27
CA ASN A 425 -11.82 -29.63 -9.15
C ASN A 425 -11.45 -28.13 -9.26
N ALA A 426 -10.38 -27.82 -9.99
CA ALA A 426 -9.94 -26.43 -10.17
C ALA A 426 -11.00 -25.54 -10.85
N ALA A 427 -11.80 -26.07 -11.78
CA ALA A 427 -12.83 -25.29 -12.44
C ALA A 427 -13.99 -24.93 -11.50
N GLN A 428 -14.39 -25.84 -10.61
CA GLN A 428 -15.45 -25.61 -9.63
C GLN A 428 -15.04 -24.57 -8.55
N PHE A 429 -13.75 -24.38 -8.35
CA PHE A 429 -13.21 -23.34 -7.46
C PHE A 429 -12.93 -22.01 -8.16
N GLN A 430 -13.14 -21.92 -9.48
CA GLN A 430 -12.93 -20.66 -10.18
C GLN A 430 -13.94 -19.61 -9.70
N GLY A 431 -13.46 -18.40 -9.39
CA GLY A 431 -14.25 -17.35 -8.74
C GLY A 431 -14.40 -17.50 -7.21
N ASP A 432 -14.04 -18.66 -6.62
CA ASP A 432 -14.14 -18.91 -5.18
C ASP A 432 -12.73 -18.94 -4.52
N GLU A 433 -12.69 -18.88 -3.19
CA GLU A 433 -11.46 -18.89 -2.39
C GLU A 433 -11.71 -19.48 -1.00
N ARG A 434 -10.67 -20.03 -0.37
CA ARG A 434 -10.71 -20.51 1.02
C ARG A 434 -9.45 -20.08 1.76
N ASP A 435 -9.57 -20.00 3.07
CA ASP A 435 -8.42 -19.69 3.93
C ASP A 435 -7.36 -20.78 3.83
N VAL A 436 -7.79 -22.04 3.85
CA VAL A 436 -6.94 -23.23 3.74
C VAL A 436 -7.42 -24.11 2.59
N ILE A 437 -6.50 -24.51 1.71
CA ILE A 437 -6.76 -25.44 0.60
C ILE A 437 -5.89 -26.68 0.75
N PHE A 438 -6.49 -27.85 0.56
CA PHE A 438 -5.82 -29.12 0.40
C PHE A 438 -5.85 -29.54 -1.08
N LEU A 439 -4.68 -29.66 -1.70
CA LEU A 439 -4.56 -30.16 -3.06
C LEU A 439 -4.21 -31.64 -3.03
N SER A 440 -5.01 -32.48 -3.71
CA SER A 440 -4.69 -33.86 -3.99
C SER A 440 -4.07 -33.99 -5.38
N THR A 441 -2.87 -34.54 -5.46
CA THR A 441 -2.21 -34.83 -6.76
C THR A 441 -2.82 -36.01 -7.47
N VAL A 442 -3.41 -36.94 -6.72
CA VAL A 442 -4.06 -38.20 -7.14
C VAL A 442 -3.09 -39.23 -7.71
N ASP A 443 -2.07 -38.78 -8.43
CA ASP A 443 -1.09 -39.70 -9.04
C ASP A 443 -0.27 -40.44 -7.98
N GLY A 444 -0.16 -41.74 -8.11
CA GLY A 444 0.73 -42.61 -7.35
C GLY A 444 2.06 -42.91 -8.05
N PRO A 445 2.99 -43.58 -7.36
CA PRO A 445 4.22 -44.07 -7.97
C PRO A 445 3.90 -44.94 -9.20
N PRO A 446 4.67 -44.85 -10.29
CA PRO A 446 4.54 -45.73 -11.42
C PRO A 446 5.06 -47.13 -11.06
N GLU A 447 4.56 -48.18 -11.74
CA GLU A 447 5.09 -49.54 -11.59
C GLU A 447 6.56 -49.61 -12.01
N ASP A 448 6.90 -48.94 -13.13
CA ASP A 448 8.25 -48.83 -13.65
C ASP A 448 8.56 -47.40 -14.14
N GLY A 449 9.80 -46.95 -13.92
CA GLY A 449 10.36 -45.70 -14.44
C GLY A 449 9.72 -44.45 -13.93
N GLN A 450 9.45 -43.47 -14.82
CA GLN A 450 8.86 -42.17 -14.49
C GLN A 450 7.50 -42.00 -15.14
N LEU A 451 6.62 -41.25 -14.48
CA LEU A 451 5.29 -40.90 -14.99
C LEU A 451 5.37 -40.11 -16.29
N ALA A 452 4.31 -40.20 -17.10
CA ALA A 452 4.14 -39.36 -18.27
C ALA A 452 4.22 -37.88 -17.87
N TYR A 453 5.02 -37.12 -18.63
CA TYR A 453 5.31 -35.70 -18.36
C TYR A 453 4.06 -34.87 -18.48
N ARG A 454 3.81 -34.03 -17.46
CA ARG A 454 2.77 -33.00 -17.47
C ARG A 454 3.42 -31.62 -17.62
N ASP A 455 3.36 -31.12 -18.82
CA ASP A 455 3.78 -29.78 -19.17
C ASP A 455 2.57 -28.91 -19.48
N ALA A 456 2.83 -27.65 -19.73
CA ALA A 456 1.93 -26.68 -20.31
C ALA A 456 1.58 -27.02 -21.79
N GLY A 457 1.24 -28.21 -22.17
CA GLY A 457 1.05 -28.70 -23.53
C GLY A 457 0.38 -27.72 -24.52
N PRO A 458 0.14 -28.09 -25.78
CA PRO A 458 -0.36 -27.14 -26.80
C PRO A 458 -1.65 -26.39 -26.45
N LYS A 459 -2.39 -26.88 -25.46
CA LYS A 459 -3.62 -26.28 -24.93
C LYS A 459 -3.49 -25.71 -23.52
N ASP A 460 -2.31 -25.70 -22.90
CA ASP A 460 -2.01 -25.19 -21.54
C ASP A 460 -2.97 -25.66 -20.42
N LEU A 461 -3.71 -26.76 -20.65
CA LEU A 461 -4.80 -27.18 -19.77
C LEU A 461 -4.33 -27.53 -18.35
N TYR A 462 -3.20 -28.23 -18.21
CA TYR A 462 -2.65 -28.54 -16.88
C TYR A 462 -2.09 -27.31 -16.22
N LYS A 463 -1.37 -26.44 -16.95
CA LYS A 463 -0.85 -25.18 -16.46
C LYS A 463 -1.97 -24.34 -15.84
N LYS A 464 -3.08 -24.16 -16.56
CA LYS A 464 -4.26 -23.40 -16.10
C LYS A 464 -4.90 -24.01 -14.85
N ARG A 465 -5.04 -25.34 -14.80
CA ARG A 465 -5.58 -26.03 -13.61
C ARG A 465 -4.71 -25.82 -12.37
N TYR A 466 -3.40 -25.92 -12.50
CA TYR A 466 -2.46 -25.70 -11.40
C TYR A 466 -2.46 -24.25 -10.95
N ASN A 467 -2.47 -23.33 -11.89
CA ASN A 467 -2.56 -21.89 -11.61
C ASN A 467 -3.82 -21.55 -10.81
N VAL A 468 -4.99 -22.00 -11.26
CA VAL A 468 -6.25 -21.79 -10.55
C VAL A 468 -6.21 -22.46 -9.18
N ALA A 469 -5.87 -23.74 -9.09
CA ALA A 469 -5.90 -24.48 -7.83
C ALA A 469 -5.05 -23.84 -6.73
N VAL A 470 -3.81 -23.45 -7.06
CA VAL A 470 -2.89 -22.82 -6.11
C VAL A 470 -3.41 -21.45 -5.67
N SER A 471 -3.91 -20.64 -6.62
CA SER A 471 -4.36 -19.27 -6.34
C SER A 471 -5.70 -19.19 -5.57
N ARG A 472 -6.32 -20.31 -5.20
CA ARG A 472 -7.53 -20.35 -4.36
C ARG A 472 -7.25 -20.33 -2.87
N ALA A 473 -6.01 -20.64 -2.44
CA ALA A 473 -5.61 -20.61 -1.04
C ALA A 473 -5.21 -19.18 -0.62
N ARG A 474 -5.88 -18.67 0.43
CA ARG A 474 -5.56 -17.36 0.98
C ARG A 474 -4.36 -17.40 1.93
N ASN A 475 -4.43 -18.28 2.93
CA ASN A 475 -3.49 -18.35 4.04
C ASN A 475 -2.56 -19.55 3.98
N GLN A 476 -3.11 -20.73 3.63
CA GLN A 476 -2.34 -21.96 3.65
C GLN A 476 -2.73 -22.90 2.52
N LEU A 477 -1.75 -23.51 1.91
CA LEU A 477 -1.90 -24.53 0.88
C LEU A 477 -1.17 -25.81 1.28
N TRP A 478 -1.92 -26.89 1.43
CA TRP A 478 -1.40 -28.24 1.61
C TRP A 478 -1.31 -28.94 0.25
N VAL A 479 -0.15 -29.43 -0.09
CA VAL A 479 0.07 -30.26 -1.28
C VAL A 479 0.24 -31.71 -0.81
N VAL A 480 -0.87 -32.45 -0.86
CA VAL A 480 -0.88 -33.87 -0.48
C VAL A 480 -0.54 -34.72 -1.70
N HIS A 481 0.48 -35.54 -1.60
CA HIS A 481 1.01 -36.28 -2.74
C HIS A 481 1.61 -37.64 -2.35
N SER A 482 1.53 -38.58 -3.28
CA SER A 482 2.12 -39.93 -3.13
C SER A 482 3.43 -40.12 -3.92
N LEU A 483 3.93 -39.01 -4.52
CA LEU A 483 5.04 -39.07 -5.46
C LEU A 483 6.38 -38.71 -4.81
N ASP A 484 7.45 -39.32 -5.29
CA ASP A 484 8.82 -38.85 -5.10
C ASP A 484 9.19 -37.92 -6.27
N PRO A 485 9.44 -36.62 -6.04
CA PRO A 485 9.68 -35.68 -7.13
C PRO A 485 10.91 -36.02 -7.98
N GLN A 486 11.93 -36.61 -7.39
CA GLN A 486 13.19 -36.89 -8.10
C GLN A 486 13.14 -38.22 -8.86
N ASN A 487 12.54 -39.23 -8.26
CA ASN A 487 12.52 -40.58 -8.81
C ASN A 487 11.35 -40.85 -9.76
N HIS A 488 10.15 -40.31 -9.44
CA HIS A 488 8.93 -40.61 -10.20
C HIS A 488 8.60 -39.56 -11.26
N LEU A 489 9.21 -38.36 -11.21
CA LEU A 489 8.87 -37.22 -12.06
C LEU A 489 10.07 -36.68 -12.83
N LYS A 490 9.86 -36.34 -14.09
CA LYS A 490 10.86 -35.66 -14.92
C LYS A 490 11.13 -34.24 -14.46
N SER A 491 12.32 -33.74 -14.76
CA SER A 491 12.64 -32.30 -14.53
C SER A 491 11.67 -31.42 -15.34
N GLY A 492 11.14 -30.38 -14.72
CA GLY A 492 10.16 -29.47 -15.33
C GLY A 492 8.69 -29.92 -15.25
N ASP A 493 8.39 -31.17 -14.82
CA ASP A 493 7.02 -31.63 -14.62
C ASP A 493 6.28 -30.75 -13.61
N LEU A 494 5.06 -30.34 -13.91
CA LEU A 494 4.25 -29.44 -13.08
C LEU A 494 4.06 -29.95 -11.65
N ARG A 495 3.87 -31.27 -11.47
CA ARG A 495 3.76 -31.90 -10.15
C ARG A 495 5.06 -31.76 -9.36
N ARG A 496 6.19 -31.98 -10.01
CA ARG A 496 7.52 -31.80 -9.41
C ARG A 496 7.74 -30.35 -8.97
N ARG A 497 7.47 -29.41 -9.86
CA ARG A 497 7.59 -27.99 -9.59
C ARG A 497 6.72 -27.56 -8.39
N LEU A 498 5.47 -28.03 -8.32
CA LEU A 498 4.56 -27.71 -7.21
C LEU A 498 5.04 -28.30 -5.87
N ILE A 499 5.46 -29.57 -5.86
CA ILE A 499 5.94 -30.25 -4.64
C ILE A 499 7.25 -29.60 -4.16
N GLU A 500 8.20 -29.34 -5.06
CA GLU A 500 9.46 -28.66 -4.72
C GLU A 500 9.22 -27.25 -4.18
N HIS A 501 8.32 -26.49 -4.79
CA HIS A 501 7.92 -25.17 -4.30
C HIS A 501 7.27 -25.25 -2.91
N ALA A 502 6.40 -26.20 -2.66
CA ALA A 502 5.78 -26.38 -1.36
C ALA A 502 6.77 -26.80 -0.26
N ARG A 503 7.87 -27.48 -0.61
CA ARG A 503 8.97 -27.85 0.31
C ARG A 503 9.90 -26.68 0.64
N ASP A 504 10.20 -25.83 -0.33
CA ASP A 504 11.05 -24.64 -0.17
C ASP A 504 10.50 -23.43 -0.95
N PRO A 505 9.49 -22.74 -0.38
CA PRO A 505 8.89 -21.58 -1.02
C PRO A 505 9.86 -20.41 -1.25
N GLN A 506 10.94 -20.35 -0.48
CA GLN A 506 11.91 -19.26 -0.56
C GLN A 506 12.99 -19.49 -1.62
N ALA A 507 13.12 -20.68 -2.18
CA ALA A 507 14.13 -20.98 -3.21
C ALA A 507 14.02 -20.03 -4.40
N LEU A 508 12.79 -19.75 -4.87
CA LEU A 508 12.53 -18.79 -5.96
C LEU A 508 12.87 -17.36 -5.59
N LEU A 509 12.58 -16.94 -4.37
CA LEU A 509 12.89 -15.60 -3.87
C LEU A 509 14.40 -15.39 -3.73
N ARG A 510 15.12 -16.37 -3.18
CA ARG A 510 16.59 -16.34 -3.06
C ARG A 510 17.28 -16.21 -4.42
N ALA A 511 16.82 -16.96 -5.42
CA ALA A 511 17.35 -16.86 -6.78
C ALA A 511 17.13 -15.48 -7.42
N MET A 512 16.07 -14.76 -7.03
CA MET A 512 15.81 -13.38 -7.49
C MET A 512 16.61 -12.32 -6.71
N GLU A 513 16.85 -12.53 -5.42
CA GLU A 513 17.60 -11.60 -4.55
C GLU A 513 19.09 -11.57 -4.87
N GLU A 514 19.68 -12.66 -5.33
CA GLU A 514 21.07 -12.69 -5.80
C GLU A 514 21.34 -11.73 -6.98
N HIS A 515 20.30 -11.36 -7.73
CA HIS A 515 20.40 -10.38 -8.82
C HIS A 515 20.10 -8.93 -8.41
N ALA A 516 19.61 -8.67 -7.20
CA ALA A 516 19.10 -7.34 -6.77
C ALA A 516 20.02 -6.56 -5.82
N ASN A 517 21.15 -7.12 -5.39
CA ASN A 517 22.06 -6.48 -4.43
C ASN A 517 22.83 -5.29 -5.03
N ARG A 518 22.21 -4.11 -5.07
CA ARG A 518 22.90 -2.81 -5.19
C ARG A 518 21.95 -1.66 -4.83
N THR A 519 22.02 -1.15 -3.59
CA THR A 519 22.00 0.31 -3.28
C THR A 519 22.07 0.50 -1.77
N ASP A 520 23.14 1.13 -1.32
CA ASP A 520 23.35 1.42 0.09
C ASP A 520 23.48 2.93 0.28
N SER A 521 22.47 3.58 0.76
CA SER A 521 22.56 4.93 1.32
C SER A 521 23.30 4.88 2.66
N VAL A 522 24.29 5.75 2.86
CA VAL A 522 25.03 5.85 4.14
C VAL A 522 24.06 6.16 5.29
N PHE A 523 23.01 6.93 5.03
CA PHE A 523 21.99 7.28 6.00
C PHE A 523 21.18 6.05 6.45
N GLU A 524 20.69 5.24 5.53
CA GLU A 524 19.99 4.00 5.83
C GLU A 524 20.84 3.03 6.66
N LYS A 525 22.14 2.92 6.36
CA LYS A 525 23.08 2.11 7.15
C LYS A 525 23.19 2.58 8.61
N LEU A 526 23.27 3.88 8.83
CA LEU A 526 23.35 4.45 10.18
C LEU A 526 22.06 4.24 10.97
N VAL A 527 20.90 4.40 10.35
CA VAL A 527 19.60 4.09 10.96
C VAL A 527 19.51 2.59 11.28
N LEU A 528 19.88 1.73 10.32
CA LEU A 528 19.90 0.28 10.51
C LEU A 528 20.79 -0.14 11.69
N GLN A 529 22.01 0.38 11.76
CA GLN A 529 22.95 0.08 12.85
C GLN A 529 22.38 0.48 14.21
N ARG A 530 21.68 1.60 14.28
CA ARG A 530 21.09 2.10 15.53
C ARG A 530 19.91 1.26 15.99
N LEU A 531 19.06 0.82 15.05
CA LEU A 531 17.96 -0.10 15.33
C LEU A 531 18.49 -1.47 15.81
N VAL A 532 19.53 -1.99 15.18
CA VAL A 532 20.20 -3.24 15.61
C VAL A 532 20.80 -3.08 17.01
N ALA A 533 21.47 -1.97 17.28
CA ALA A 533 22.03 -1.66 18.60
C ALA A 533 20.94 -1.53 19.68
N GLY A 534 19.74 -1.08 19.31
CA GLY A 534 18.55 -1.05 20.16
C GLY A 534 17.88 -2.43 20.40
N GLY A 535 18.45 -3.49 19.82
CA GLY A 535 17.95 -4.86 19.99
C GLY A 535 16.76 -5.23 19.10
N TYR A 536 16.42 -4.40 18.11
CA TYR A 536 15.34 -4.69 17.17
C TYR A 536 15.79 -5.67 16.08
N ARG A 537 14.87 -6.53 15.66
CA ARG A 537 15.07 -7.37 14.46
C ARG A 537 14.71 -6.55 13.24
N VAL A 538 15.68 -6.32 12.37
CA VAL A 538 15.54 -5.44 11.22
C VAL A 538 15.93 -6.15 9.94
N LYS A 539 15.22 -5.82 8.86
CA LYS A 539 15.57 -6.26 7.50
C LYS A 539 15.61 -5.05 6.58
N PRO A 540 16.78 -4.74 5.99
CA PRO A 540 16.90 -3.64 5.05
C PRO A 540 16.29 -3.99 3.69
N GLN A 541 15.90 -2.96 2.95
CA GLN A 541 15.45 -3.04 1.55
C GLN A 541 14.39 -4.13 1.30
N TRP A 542 13.35 -4.11 2.15
CA TRP A 542 12.29 -5.12 2.13
C TRP A 542 11.42 -5.01 0.88
N PRO A 543 11.35 -6.03 0.01
CA PRO A 543 10.51 -5.98 -1.17
C PRO A 543 9.04 -6.24 -0.81
N VAL A 544 8.16 -5.35 -1.24
CA VAL A 544 6.71 -5.52 -1.18
C VAL A 544 6.16 -5.34 -2.60
N GLY A 545 6.12 -6.42 -3.35
CA GLY A 545 5.76 -6.37 -4.76
C GLY A 545 6.77 -5.57 -5.59
N ALA A 546 6.32 -4.50 -6.22
CA ALA A 546 7.21 -3.58 -6.95
C ALA A 546 7.83 -2.50 -6.08
N TYR A 547 7.38 -2.41 -4.84
CA TYR A 547 7.86 -1.41 -3.90
C TYR A 547 8.94 -1.99 -3.02
N ARG A 548 9.81 -1.14 -2.51
CA ARG A 548 10.79 -1.48 -1.48
C ARG A 548 10.57 -0.57 -0.31
N ILE A 549 10.61 -1.13 0.87
CA ILE A 549 10.66 -0.40 2.14
C ILE A 549 12.10 -0.38 2.59
N ASP A 550 12.64 0.79 2.94
CA ASP A 550 14.05 0.94 3.26
C ASP A 550 14.50 0.03 4.40
N ILE A 551 13.73 0.00 5.49
CA ILE A 551 14.01 -0.87 6.64
C ILE A 551 12.68 -1.38 7.20
N VAL A 552 12.58 -2.67 7.48
CA VAL A 552 11.45 -3.27 8.19
C VAL A 552 11.90 -3.73 9.56
N VAL A 553 11.21 -3.28 10.60
CA VAL A 553 11.38 -3.75 11.98
C VAL A 553 10.38 -4.86 12.25
N GLU A 554 10.87 -6.04 12.61
CA GLU A 554 10.03 -7.20 12.89
C GLU A 554 9.68 -7.28 14.39
N GLY A 555 8.41 -7.02 14.73
CA GLY A 555 7.86 -7.25 16.06
C GLY A 555 7.30 -8.68 16.21
N ARG A 556 6.78 -8.99 17.40
CA ARG A 556 6.16 -10.30 17.66
C ARG A 556 4.84 -10.50 16.90
N THR A 557 4.06 -9.45 16.72
CA THR A 557 2.72 -9.49 16.13
C THR A 557 2.54 -8.59 14.93
N ARG A 558 3.44 -7.62 14.73
CA ARG A 558 3.35 -6.64 13.64
C ARG A 558 4.74 -6.31 13.11
N ARG A 559 4.79 -5.89 11.86
CA ARG A 559 5.96 -5.26 11.24
C ARG A 559 5.75 -3.77 11.14
N LEU A 560 6.85 -3.05 11.23
CA LEU A 560 6.88 -1.60 11.10
C LEU A 560 7.76 -1.27 9.91
N ALA A 561 7.24 -0.46 8.99
CA ALA A 561 7.98 0.08 7.87
C ALA A 561 8.70 1.35 8.30
N VAL A 562 10.00 1.39 8.13
CA VAL A 562 10.82 2.58 8.39
C VAL A 562 11.34 3.09 7.06
N GLU A 563 10.92 4.30 6.69
CA GLU A 563 11.39 5.02 5.51
C GLU A 563 12.44 6.05 5.93
N CYS A 564 13.56 6.04 5.24
CA CYS A 564 14.69 6.93 5.48
C CYS A 564 14.65 8.09 4.48
N ASP A 565 13.97 9.18 4.84
CA ASP A 565 13.84 10.36 3.98
C ASP A 565 15.16 11.13 3.92
N GLY A 566 15.93 10.90 2.86
CA GLY A 566 17.16 11.66 2.55
C GLY A 566 16.84 13.09 2.08
N GLU A 567 17.86 13.94 2.05
CA GLU A 567 17.75 15.38 1.71
C GLU A 567 17.52 15.68 0.20
N ARG A 568 17.13 14.71 -0.61
CA ARG A 568 16.79 14.99 -2.01
C ARG A 568 15.44 15.68 -2.08
N TRP A 569 15.42 16.86 -2.70
CA TRP A 569 14.23 17.64 -2.98
C TRP A 569 13.27 16.79 -3.82
N HIS A 570 12.16 16.37 -3.22
CA HIS A 570 11.09 15.74 -3.96
C HIS A 570 10.37 16.80 -4.78
N THR A 571 10.28 16.61 -6.08
CA THR A 571 9.35 17.42 -6.88
C THR A 571 7.91 17.14 -6.44
N PRO A 572 6.94 18.04 -6.67
CA PRO A 572 5.53 17.78 -6.35
C PRO A 572 5.01 16.46 -6.94
N GLU A 573 5.50 16.07 -8.14
CA GLU A 573 5.14 14.81 -8.78
C GLU A 573 5.74 13.59 -8.08
N GLN A 574 6.96 13.70 -7.56
CA GLN A 574 7.59 12.64 -6.76
C GLN A 574 6.88 12.46 -5.42
N LEU A 575 6.53 13.57 -4.75
CA LEU A 575 5.78 13.54 -3.50
C LEU A 575 4.41 12.85 -3.69
N HIS A 576 3.71 13.15 -4.79
CA HIS A 576 2.43 12.51 -5.10
C HIS A 576 2.58 10.99 -5.27
N ARG A 577 3.60 10.55 -6.00
CA ARG A 577 3.90 9.11 -6.17
C ARG A 577 4.28 8.42 -4.85
N ASP A 578 5.03 9.10 -3.99
CA ASP A 578 5.42 8.56 -2.69
C ASP A 578 4.21 8.43 -1.76
N LEU A 579 3.29 9.39 -1.78
CA LEU A 579 2.04 9.33 -1.03
C LEU A 579 1.10 8.24 -1.57
N GLU A 580 0.99 8.08 -2.90
CA GLU A 580 0.23 6.98 -3.51
C GLU A 580 0.82 5.62 -3.10
N ARG A 581 2.15 5.47 -3.16
CA ARG A 581 2.85 4.26 -2.72
C ARG A 581 2.56 3.94 -1.26
N GLN A 582 2.67 4.93 -0.39
CA GLN A 582 2.40 4.79 1.03
C GLN A 582 0.93 4.39 1.27
N ALA A 583 -0.02 5.07 0.64
CA ALA A 583 -1.45 4.76 0.77
C ALA A 583 -1.80 3.33 0.32
N ILE A 584 -1.10 2.79 -0.69
CA ILE A 584 -1.26 1.40 -1.11
C ILE A 584 -0.74 0.45 -0.02
N LEU A 585 0.44 0.72 0.52
CA LEU A 585 1.08 -0.12 1.53
C LEU A 585 0.32 -0.06 2.88
N GLU A 586 -0.21 1.10 3.27
CA GLU A 586 -1.04 1.25 4.47
C GLU A 586 -2.35 0.48 4.39
N ARG A 587 -3.00 0.43 3.21
CA ARG A 587 -4.15 -0.45 2.98
C ARG A 587 -3.84 -1.93 3.17
N LEU A 588 -2.57 -2.31 3.07
CA LEU A 588 -2.07 -3.66 3.34
C LEU A 588 -1.75 -3.89 4.82
N GLY A 589 -1.97 -2.92 5.67
CA GLY A 589 -1.72 -3.00 7.10
C GLY A 589 -0.30 -2.61 7.52
N TRP A 590 0.52 -2.04 6.60
CA TRP A 590 1.82 -1.50 6.97
C TRP A 590 1.64 -0.22 7.78
N VAL A 591 2.38 -0.15 8.89
CA VAL A 591 2.50 1.08 9.69
C VAL A 591 3.85 1.70 9.37
N PHE A 592 3.85 2.96 8.95
CA PHE A 592 5.06 3.68 8.56
C PHE A 592 5.60 4.56 9.68
N ILE A 593 6.91 4.56 9.82
CA ILE A 593 7.68 5.59 10.54
C ILE A 593 8.65 6.20 9.53
N ARG A 594 8.66 7.53 9.45
CA ARG A 594 9.59 8.27 8.61
C ARG A 594 10.69 8.88 9.46
N ILE A 595 11.93 8.53 9.16
CA ILE A 595 13.12 9.11 9.78
C ILE A 595 13.73 10.09 8.80
N ARG A 596 13.76 11.36 9.19
CA ARG A 596 14.36 12.41 8.35
C ARG A 596 15.84 12.50 8.58
N GLY A 597 16.63 12.49 7.51
CA GLY A 597 18.08 12.63 7.55
C GLY A 597 18.51 13.89 8.28
N SER A 598 17.89 15.03 8.00
CA SER A 598 18.21 16.30 8.67
C SER A 598 17.98 16.28 10.18
N LEU A 599 16.95 15.61 10.66
CA LEU A 599 16.69 15.44 12.09
C LEU A 599 17.64 14.41 12.70
N PHE A 600 17.83 13.29 12.01
CA PHE A 600 18.71 12.21 12.46
C PHE A 600 20.17 12.67 12.66
N PHE A 601 20.73 13.42 11.71
CA PHE A 601 22.11 13.93 11.84
C PHE A 601 22.26 15.02 12.89
N ARG A 602 21.17 15.74 13.25
CA ARG A 602 21.20 16.80 14.25
C ARG A 602 20.90 16.30 15.66
N ALA A 603 19.92 15.45 15.82
CA ALA A 603 19.43 14.93 17.09
C ALA A 603 18.97 13.48 16.92
N PRO A 604 19.93 12.53 16.81
CA PRO A 604 19.62 11.15 16.46
C PRO A 604 18.64 10.47 17.44
N ASP A 605 18.76 10.78 18.74
CA ASP A 605 17.91 10.19 19.77
C ASP A 605 16.46 10.71 19.67
N THR A 606 16.29 11.98 19.28
CA THR A 606 14.98 12.55 19.02
C THR A 606 14.37 12.01 17.72
N ALA A 607 15.18 11.78 16.69
CA ALA A 607 14.72 11.23 15.41
C ALA A 607 14.31 9.75 15.50
N MET A 608 14.87 9.04 16.50
CA MET A 608 14.62 7.61 16.76
C MET A 608 13.72 7.41 18.00
N GLY A 609 13.24 8.46 18.62
CA GLY A 609 12.31 8.42 19.74
C GLY A 609 10.98 7.79 19.32
N PRO A 610 10.17 7.30 20.30
CA PRO A 610 8.98 6.48 20.06
C PRO A 610 7.96 7.14 19.14
#